data_66f44044f61e987e9fe742d902b1788b
#
_entry.id   66f44044f61e987e9fe742d902b1788b
#
_cell.length_a   1.000
_cell.length_b   1.000
_cell.length_c   1.000
_cell.angle_alpha   90.00
_cell.angle_beta   90.00
_cell.angle_gamma   90.00
#
_symmetry.space_group_name_H-M   'P 1'
#
loop_
_entity.id
_entity.type
_entity.pdbx_description
1 polymer ?
#
loop_
_entity_poly.entity_id
_entity_poly.type
_entity_poly.pdbx_seq_one_letter_code
_entity_poly.pdbx_strand_id
1 'polypeptide(L)'
;IPAKKLSEIARELPPSPVKISASGEQRVTLECGRSKFKLLGLPRDEFPTFPSVRFNDSWRVKSGELQKLISHTAFAVSTEESRPILNGVLWELRDDRMRMVATNGHRLAKMELPVEGSTAPPGDLIVPPKALDQIRRLFPAEEELEIARGDNHLGFRSPFTSVFTRLVEGPYPNYEQVIPKDNDRYCLADKAALTSALKRMSVIASD
;
A
#
# COMPACT_ATOMS: atom_id res chain seq x y z
N ILE A 1 -11.51 2.97 -20.85
CA ILE A 1 -12.61 3.88 -20.49
C ILE A 1 -12.34 4.52 -19.13
N PRO A 2 -12.86 5.76 -18.86
CA PRO A 2 -12.68 6.44 -17.59
C PRO A 2 -13.31 5.64 -16.44
N ALA A 3 -12.48 5.13 -15.53
CA ALA A 3 -12.91 4.24 -14.46
C ALA A 3 -13.96 4.87 -13.51
N LYS A 4 -13.81 6.17 -13.20
CA LYS A 4 -14.74 6.89 -12.35
C LYS A 4 -16.15 6.91 -12.95
N LYS A 5 -16.27 7.30 -14.24
CA LYS A 5 -17.55 7.33 -14.94
C LYS A 5 -18.18 5.95 -15.06
N LEU A 6 -17.38 4.92 -15.36
CA LEU A 6 -17.87 3.55 -15.41
C LEU A 6 -18.42 3.12 -14.04
N SER A 7 -17.72 3.41 -12.96
CA SER A 7 -18.14 3.08 -11.59
C SER A 7 -19.44 3.82 -11.20
N GLU A 8 -19.54 5.10 -11.54
CA GLU A 8 -20.76 5.91 -11.29
C GLU A 8 -21.95 5.32 -12.05
N ILE A 9 -21.80 5.03 -13.35
CA ILE A 9 -22.86 4.40 -14.15
C ILE A 9 -23.24 3.04 -13.58
N ALA A 10 -22.26 2.19 -13.26
CA ALA A 10 -22.50 0.83 -12.78
C ALA A 10 -23.31 0.78 -11.46
N ARG A 11 -23.17 1.80 -10.61
CA ARG A 11 -23.94 1.91 -9.34
C ARG A 11 -25.42 2.22 -9.55
N GLU A 12 -25.74 2.91 -10.65
CA GLU A 12 -27.09 3.36 -10.96
C GLU A 12 -27.81 2.40 -11.94
N LEU A 13 -27.13 1.34 -12.40
CA LEU A 13 -27.76 0.37 -13.29
C LEU A 13 -28.73 -0.53 -12.53
N PRO A 14 -29.88 -0.90 -13.17
CA PRO A 14 -30.79 -1.88 -12.60
C PRO A 14 -30.14 -3.27 -12.55
N PRO A 15 -30.61 -4.21 -11.72
CA PRO A 15 -30.12 -5.58 -11.61
C PRO A 15 -30.49 -6.41 -12.85
N SER A 16 -29.91 -6.05 -13.99
CA SER A 16 -30.11 -6.68 -15.30
C SER A 16 -28.78 -6.90 -16.00
N PRO A 17 -28.69 -7.85 -16.93
CA PRO A 17 -27.46 -8.08 -17.70
C PRO A 17 -26.97 -6.81 -18.38
N VAL A 18 -25.66 -6.55 -18.25
CA VAL A 18 -25.00 -5.40 -18.87
C VAL A 18 -24.21 -5.89 -20.08
N LYS A 19 -24.53 -5.34 -21.25
CA LYS A 19 -23.78 -5.58 -22.48
C LYS A 19 -22.78 -4.44 -22.69
N ILE A 20 -21.51 -4.80 -22.81
CA ILE A 20 -20.43 -3.86 -23.13
C ILE A 20 -19.92 -4.18 -24.52
N SER A 21 -19.94 -3.21 -25.42
CA SER A 21 -19.41 -3.33 -26.77
C SER A 21 -18.45 -2.20 -27.08
N ALA A 22 -17.31 -2.54 -27.67
CA ALA A 22 -16.31 -1.59 -28.14
C ALA A 22 -16.32 -1.54 -29.67
N SER A 23 -16.27 -0.34 -30.23
CA SER A 23 -16.09 -0.11 -31.66
C SER A 23 -14.68 0.41 -31.96
N GLY A 24 -14.21 0.25 -33.20
CA GLY A 24 -12.84 0.60 -33.61
C GLY A 24 -12.47 2.10 -33.48
N GLU A 25 -13.41 2.96 -33.14
CA GLU A 25 -13.21 4.41 -32.93
C GLU A 25 -13.08 4.80 -31.44
N GLN A 26 -12.56 3.91 -30.58
CA GLN A 26 -12.40 4.15 -29.14
C GLN A 26 -13.73 4.39 -28.40
N ARG A 27 -14.86 4.07 -29.03
CA ARG A 27 -16.18 4.23 -28.44
C ARG A 27 -16.61 2.93 -27.76
N VAL A 28 -16.99 3.07 -26.51
CA VAL A 28 -17.53 1.95 -25.73
C VAL A 28 -18.99 2.25 -25.41
N THR A 29 -19.84 1.29 -25.75
CA THR A 29 -21.27 1.37 -25.46
C THR A 29 -21.61 0.39 -24.34
N LEU A 30 -22.29 0.89 -23.30
CA LEU A 30 -22.92 0.07 -22.26
C LEU A 30 -24.41 0.08 -22.48
N GLU A 31 -25.01 -1.10 -22.48
CA GLU A 31 -26.46 -1.29 -22.59
C GLU A 31 -26.94 -2.14 -21.42
N CYS A 32 -27.98 -1.66 -20.72
CA CYS A 32 -28.62 -2.38 -19.62
C CYS A 32 -30.12 -2.06 -19.65
N GLY A 33 -30.95 -3.05 -19.99
CA GLY A 33 -32.39 -2.85 -20.19
C GLY A 33 -32.66 -1.76 -21.27
N ARG A 34 -33.32 -0.67 -20.87
CA ARG A 34 -33.60 0.47 -21.75
C ARG A 34 -32.50 1.54 -21.73
N SER A 35 -31.53 1.41 -20.83
CA SER A 35 -30.44 2.39 -20.67
C SER A 35 -29.30 2.10 -21.63
N LYS A 36 -28.83 3.15 -22.31
CA LYS A 36 -27.68 3.08 -23.22
C LYS A 36 -26.75 4.25 -22.99
N PHE A 37 -25.50 3.94 -22.70
CA PHE A 37 -24.43 4.92 -22.46
C PHE A 37 -23.34 4.77 -23.51
N LYS A 38 -22.83 5.90 -23.98
CA LYS A 38 -21.68 5.95 -24.89
C LYS A 38 -20.52 6.63 -24.16
N LEU A 39 -19.41 5.92 -24.01
CA LEU A 39 -18.20 6.41 -23.38
C LEU A 39 -17.08 6.46 -24.41
N LEU A 40 -16.23 7.47 -24.29
CA LEU A 40 -14.98 7.53 -25.05
C LEU A 40 -13.92 6.74 -24.28
N GLY A 41 -13.25 5.82 -24.96
CA GLY A 41 -12.12 5.06 -24.45
C GLY A 41 -10.78 5.67 -24.87
N LEU A 42 -9.72 5.05 -24.45
CA LEU A 42 -8.37 5.26 -24.96
C LEU A 42 -7.95 4.04 -25.77
N PRO A 43 -7.03 4.19 -26.74
CA PRO A 43 -6.44 3.06 -27.45
C PRO A 43 -5.80 2.07 -26.47
N ARG A 44 -5.76 0.79 -26.85
CA ARG A 44 -5.13 -0.23 -26.04
C ARG A 44 -3.64 0.04 -25.84
N ASP A 45 -3.00 0.61 -26.85
CA ASP A 45 -1.56 0.86 -26.87
C ASP A 45 -1.14 1.99 -25.92
N GLU A 46 -2.09 2.85 -25.53
CA GLU A 46 -1.89 3.88 -24.51
C GLU A 46 -2.07 3.35 -23.08
N PHE A 47 -2.52 2.11 -22.91
CA PHE A 47 -2.63 1.54 -21.58
C PHE A 47 -1.22 1.16 -21.06
N PRO A 48 -0.85 1.60 -19.83
CA PRO A 48 0.46 1.30 -19.27
C PRO A 48 0.74 -0.20 -19.27
N THR A 49 1.93 -0.57 -19.71
CA THR A 49 2.40 -1.95 -19.62
C THR A 49 2.71 -2.31 -18.17
N PHE A 50 2.40 -3.54 -17.77
CA PHE A 50 2.82 -4.02 -16.46
C PHE A 50 4.35 -4.05 -16.35
N PRO A 51 4.92 -3.66 -15.20
CA PRO A 51 6.36 -3.78 -15.00
C PRO A 51 6.78 -5.25 -15.07
N SER A 52 7.99 -5.48 -15.61
CA SER A 52 8.57 -6.82 -15.71
C SER A 52 9.10 -7.30 -14.36
N VAL A 53 8.20 -7.71 -13.48
CA VAL A 53 8.55 -8.39 -12.22
C VAL A 53 8.36 -9.89 -12.43
N ARG A 54 9.46 -10.64 -12.27
CA ARG A 54 9.44 -12.11 -12.40
C ARG A 54 9.22 -12.72 -11.02
N PHE A 55 8.25 -13.62 -10.91
CA PHE A 55 7.94 -14.32 -9.65
C PHE A 55 8.69 -15.65 -9.50
N ASN A 56 9.73 -15.89 -10.31
CA ASN A 56 10.55 -17.12 -10.22
C ASN A 56 11.38 -17.14 -8.90
N ASP A 57 11.82 -15.97 -8.45
CA ASP A 57 12.59 -15.78 -7.22
C ASP A 57 11.74 -15.05 -6.17
N SER A 58 10.50 -15.47 -6.03
CA SER A 58 9.55 -14.88 -5.10
C SER A 58 9.69 -15.47 -3.70
N TRP A 59 9.26 -14.71 -2.70
CA TRP A 59 9.09 -15.18 -1.33
C TRP A 59 7.64 -15.00 -0.90
N ARG A 60 7.27 -15.64 0.21
CA ARG A 60 5.89 -15.64 0.69
C ARG A 60 5.78 -14.98 2.06
N VAL A 61 4.71 -14.24 2.25
CA VAL A 61 4.37 -13.56 3.50
C VAL A 61 2.87 -13.66 3.73
N LYS A 62 2.46 -13.91 4.95
CA LYS A 62 1.04 -13.82 5.32
C LYS A 62 0.57 -12.38 5.22
N SER A 63 -0.51 -12.15 4.49
CA SER A 63 -1.09 -10.81 4.30
C SER A 63 -1.34 -10.10 5.63
N GLY A 64 -1.87 -10.81 6.64
CA GLY A 64 -2.15 -10.26 7.95
C GLY A 64 -0.90 -9.74 8.69
N GLU A 65 0.25 -10.41 8.54
CA GLU A 65 1.51 -9.94 9.12
C GLU A 65 1.99 -8.65 8.45
N LEU A 66 1.93 -8.61 7.11
CA LEU A 66 2.26 -7.41 6.36
C LEU A 66 1.32 -6.25 6.70
N GLN A 67 0.00 -6.50 6.77
CA GLN A 67 -0.99 -5.50 7.18
C GLN A 67 -0.74 -4.96 8.58
N LYS A 68 -0.30 -5.81 9.50
CA LYS A 68 0.08 -5.41 10.86
C LYS A 68 1.27 -4.46 10.85
N LEU A 69 2.34 -4.79 10.12
CA LEU A 69 3.49 -3.91 9.94
C LEU A 69 3.07 -2.55 9.35
N ILE A 70 2.29 -2.56 8.28
CA ILE A 70 1.82 -1.36 7.58
C ILE A 70 0.98 -0.47 8.51
N SER A 71 0.01 -1.05 9.22
CA SER A 71 -0.91 -0.28 10.07
C SER A 71 -0.22 0.40 11.26
N HIS A 72 0.92 -0.15 11.69
CA HIS A 72 1.69 0.39 12.82
C HIS A 72 2.81 1.35 12.39
N THR A 73 3.05 1.54 11.10
CA THR A 73 4.17 2.37 10.64
C THR A 73 3.80 3.40 9.59
N ALA A 74 3.02 3.04 8.58
CA ALA A 74 2.80 3.87 7.40
C ALA A 74 2.20 5.26 7.68
N PHE A 75 1.52 5.46 8.81
CA PHE A 75 0.98 6.77 9.21
C PHE A 75 2.07 7.81 9.54
N ALA A 76 3.30 7.37 9.76
CA ALA A 76 4.40 8.25 10.19
C ALA A 76 5.25 8.78 9.01
N VAL A 77 4.93 8.45 7.76
CA VAL A 77 5.64 8.97 6.58
C VAL A 77 5.54 10.49 6.48
N SER A 78 6.49 11.09 5.77
CA SER A 78 6.42 12.50 5.39
C SER A 78 5.49 12.70 4.20
N THR A 79 4.89 13.86 4.12
CA THR A 79 4.14 14.35 2.95
C THR A 79 4.88 15.49 2.24
N GLU A 80 6.07 15.87 2.72
CA GLU A 80 6.88 16.94 2.16
C GLU A 80 7.56 16.47 0.87
N GLU A 81 7.37 17.21 -0.23
CA GLU A 81 8.01 16.91 -1.52
C GLU A 81 9.54 17.09 -1.50
N SER A 82 10.04 17.91 -0.57
CA SER A 82 11.48 18.17 -0.40
C SER A 82 12.26 16.95 0.11
N ARG A 83 11.58 15.95 0.68
CA ARG A 83 12.20 14.77 1.28
C ARG A 83 11.60 13.47 0.73
N PRO A 84 11.77 13.17 -0.56
CA PRO A 84 11.10 12.06 -1.22
C PRO A 84 11.39 10.70 -0.58
N ILE A 85 12.55 10.50 0.03
CA ILE A 85 12.92 9.26 0.73
C ILE A 85 12.01 9.01 1.94
N LEU A 86 11.63 10.06 2.67
CA LEU A 86 10.76 9.97 3.84
C LEU A 86 9.27 9.83 3.47
N ASN A 87 8.93 10.01 2.20
CA ASN A 87 7.58 9.77 1.70
C ASN A 87 7.30 8.25 1.50
N GLY A 88 8.32 7.40 1.64
CA GLY A 88 8.22 5.95 1.62
C GLY A 88 8.35 5.33 3.01
N VAL A 89 7.85 4.11 3.14
CA VAL A 89 8.08 3.24 4.30
C VAL A 89 9.28 2.36 4.02
N LEU A 90 10.28 2.39 4.88
CA LEU A 90 11.39 1.44 4.84
C LEU A 90 10.88 0.06 5.25
N TRP A 91 11.09 -0.93 4.41
CA TRP A 91 10.84 -2.33 4.72
C TRP A 91 12.17 -3.09 4.69
N GLU A 92 12.66 -3.46 5.86
CA GLU A 92 13.87 -4.23 6.04
C GLU A 92 13.52 -5.72 6.10
N LEU A 93 14.15 -6.49 5.23
CA LEU A 93 14.09 -7.94 5.19
C LEU A 93 15.39 -8.52 5.74
N ARG A 94 15.29 -9.41 6.71
CA ARG A 94 16.40 -10.16 7.30
C ARG A 94 15.99 -11.62 7.40
N ASP A 95 16.94 -12.49 7.62
CA ASP A 95 16.71 -13.94 7.65
C ASP A 95 15.74 -14.37 8.76
N ASP A 96 15.71 -13.63 9.85
CA ASP A 96 14.96 -13.93 11.08
C ASP A 96 13.77 -12.99 11.33
N ARG A 97 13.66 -11.91 10.56
CA ARG A 97 12.64 -10.87 10.83
C ARG A 97 12.31 -9.98 9.64
N MET A 98 11.11 -9.47 9.66
CA MET A 98 10.66 -8.34 8.84
C MET A 98 10.46 -7.12 9.72
N ARG A 99 10.91 -5.95 9.27
CA ARG A 99 10.71 -4.69 9.97
C ARG A 99 10.23 -3.61 9.02
N MET A 100 9.28 -2.82 9.48
CA MET A 100 8.92 -1.57 8.79
C MET A 100 9.22 -0.37 9.66
N VAL A 101 9.70 0.70 9.03
CA VAL A 101 10.02 1.96 9.67
C VAL A 101 9.50 3.11 8.80
N ALA A 102 8.89 4.09 9.44
CA ALA A 102 8.49 5.33 8.80
C ALA A 102 8.76 6.51 9.73
N THR A 103 9.18 7.62 9.16
CA THR A 103 9.43 8.86 9.88
C THR A 103 9.21 10.07 8.97
N ASN A 104 8.80 11.19 9.56
CA ASN A 104 8.74 12.49 8.89
C ASN A 104 9.74 13.49 9.48
N GLY A 105 10.65 13.03 10.35
CA GLY A 105 11.62 13.85 11.07
C GLY A 105 11.13 14.36 12.44
N HIS A 106 9.81 14.38 12.70
CA HIS A 106 9.21 14.78 13.98
C HIS A 106 8.71 13.59 14.78
N ARG A 107 8.26 12.55 14.09
CA ARG A 107 7.81 11.28 14.67
C ARG A 107 8.40 10.12 13.92
N LEU A 108 8.58 9.01 14.61
CA LEU A 108 9.07 7.75 14.05
C LEU A 108 8.18 6.62 14.54
N ALA A 109 7.80 5.74 13.62
CA ALA A 109 7.12 4.50 13.92
C ALA A 109 7.96 3.32 13.40
N LYS A 110 8.21 2.36 14.27
CA LYS A 110 8.97 1.14 13.98
C LYS A 110 8.20 -0.06 14.49
N MET A 111 8.07 -1.07 13.65
CA MET A 111 7.51 -2.36 14.02
C MET A 111 8.28 -3.47 13.36
N GLU A 112 8.52 -4.54 14.11
CA GLU A 112 9.14 -5.75 13.59
C GLU A 112 8.34 -6.99 13.99
N LEU A 113 8.42 -7.99 13.14
CA LEU A 113 7.84 -9.32 13.36
C LEU A 113 8.93 -10.36 13.08
N PRO A 114 9.04 -11.40 13.91
CA PRO A 114 9.88 -12.55 13.60
C PRO A 114 9.31 -13.28 12.38
N VAL A 115 10.19 -13.83 11.56
CA VAL A 115 9.83 -14.66 10.41
C VAL A 115 10.66 -15.92 10.50
N GLU A 116 9.98 -17.05 10.62
CA GLU A 116 10.62 -18.35 10.60
C GLU A 116 10.71 -18.89 9.18
N GLY A 117 11.90 -19.33 8.76
CA GLY A 117 12.10 -19.93 7.44
C GLY A 117 11.86 -18.96 6.27
N SER A 118 12.17 -17.68 6.44
CA SER A 118 12.04 -16.69 5.37
C SER A 118 12.93 -17.07 4.18
N THR A 119 12.33 -17.09 3.00
CA THR A 119 13.05 -17.16 1.72
C THR A 119 13.23 -15.78 1.08
N ALA A 120 12.86 -14.73 1.79
CA ALA A 120 13.01 -13.34 1.32
C ALA A 120 14.51 -13.01 1.21
N PRO A 121 14.96 -12.45 0.08
CA PRO A 121 16.35 -12.00 -0.02
C PRO A 121 16.57 -10.85 0.97
N PRO A 122 17.62 -10.92 1.81
CA PRO A 122 17.95 -9.84 2.73
C PRO A 122 18.12 -8.52 1.97
N GLY A 123 17.57 -7.45 2.51
CA GLY A 123 17.68 -6.14 1.87
C GLY A 123 16.71 -5.11 2.42
N ASP A 124 16.87 -3.90 1.92
CA ASP A 124 16.08 -2.76 2.28
C ASP A 124 15.27 -2.29 1.08
N LEU A 125 13.98 -2.06 1.29
CA LEU A 125 13.04 -1.62 0.28
C LEU A 125 12.32 -0.38 0.80
N ILE A 126 12.25 0.69 0.01
CA ILE A 126 11.46 1.86 0.37
C ILE A 126 10.20 1.83 -0.47
N VAL A 127 9.08 1.52 0.19
CA VAL A 127 7.79 1.26 -0.48
C VAL A 127 6.87 2.46 -0.32
N PRO A 128 6.27 2.98 -1.40
CA PRO A 128 5.30 4.06 -1.31
C PRO A 128 4.09 3.69 -0.45
N PRO A 129 3.62 4.57 0.46
CA PRO A 129 2.50 4.29 1.36
C PRO A 129 1.19 4.02 0.60
N LYS A 130 1.02 4.62 -0.58
CA LYS A 130 -0.14 4.35 -1.44
C LYS A 130 -0.23 2.89 -1.87
N ALA A 131 0.90 2.26 -2.20
CA ALA A 131 0.93 0.85 -2.54
C ALA A 131 0.61 -0.02 -1.33
N LEU A 132 1.19 0.30 -0.17
CA LEU A 132 0.92 -0.40 1.08
C LEU A 132 -0.56 -0.31 1.51
N ASP A 133 -1.19 0.84 1.29
CA ASP A 133 -2.63 1.00 1.54
C ASP A 133 -3.47 0.12 0.59
N GLN A 134 -3.09 -0.01 -0.68
CA GLN A 134 -3.75 -0.93 -1.62
C GLN A 134 -3.57 -2.40 -1.20
N ILE A 135 -2.39 -2.79 -0.73
CA ILE A 135 -2.16 -4.15 -0.21
C ILE A 135 -3.12 -4.44 0.93
N ARG A 136 -3.25 -3.52 1.88
CA ARG A 136 -4.17 -3.65 3.02
C ARG A 136 -5.63 -3.80 2.63
N ARG A 137 -6.04 -3.16 1.51
CA ARG A 137 -7.44 -3.16 1.05
C ARG A 137 -7.79 -4.34 0.16
N LEU A 138 -6.85 -4.81 -0.64
CA LEU A 138 -7.10 -5.76 -1.72
C LEU A 138 -6.86 -7.21 -1.32
N PHE A 139 -6.01 -7.45 -0.34
CA PHE A 139 -5.67 -8.81 0.07
C PHE A 139 -6.26 -9.12 1.45
N PRO A 140 -7.09 -10.16 1.59
CA PRO A 140 -7.55 -10.66 2.89
C PRO A 140 -6.39 -11.04 3.81
N ALA A 141 -6.57 -10.88 5.12
CA ALA A 141 -5.52 -11.13 6.10
C ALA A 141 -5.06 -12.61 6.15
N GLU A 142 -5.95 -13.51 5.81
CA GLU A 142 -5.76 -14.96 5.82
C GLU A 142 -4.96 -15.45 4.61
N GLU A 143 -4.86 -14.64 3.56
CA GLU A 143 -4.14 -15.02 2.35
C GLU A 143 -2.62 -14.98 2.53
N GLU A 144 -1.94 -15.89 1.85
CA GLU A 144 -0.51 -15.85 1.65
C GLU A 144 -0.20 -15.09 0.36
N LEU A 145 0.65 -14.08 0.47
CA LEU A 145 1.08 -13.27 -0.66
C LEU A 145 2.41 -13.76 -1.17
N GLU A 146 2.49 -13.93 -2.46
CA GLU A 146 3.73 -14.11 -3.18
C GLU A 146 4.29 -12.74 -3.57
N ILE A 147 5.52 -12.47 -3.18
CA ILE A 147 6.18 -11.18 -3.36
C ILE A 147 7.42 -11.38 -4.22
N ALA A 148 7.61 -10.52 -5.19
CA ALA A 148 8.78 -10.56 -6.05
C ALA A 148 9.35 -9.17 -6.26
N ARG A 149 10.69 -9.10 -6.29
CA ARG A 149 11.43 -7.87 -6.56
C ARG A 149 11.93 -7.87 -8.01
N GLY A 150 11.65 -6.77 -8.73
CA GLY A 150 12.33 -6.41 -9.96
C GLY A 150 13.42 -5.38 -9.69
N ASP A 151 13.99 -4.78 -10.72
CA ASP A 151 15.07 -3.79 -10.58
C ASP A 151 14.68 -2.64 -9.65
N ASN A 152 13.59 -1.95 -9.99
CA ASN A 152 13.06 -0.82 -9.20
C ASN A 152 11.56 -0.99 -8.89
N HIS A 153 11.02 -2.19 -9.03
CA HIS A 153 9.63 -2.51 -8.78
C HIS A 153 9.49 -3.64 -7.77
N LEU A 154 8.37 -3.64 -7.09
CA LEU A 154 7.93 -4.70 -6.19
C LEU A 154 6.56 -5.17 -6.65
N GLY A 155 6.40 -6.48 -6.78
CA GLY A 155 5.13 -7.13 -7.14
C GLY A 155 4.59 -7.94 -5.97
N PHE A 156 3.29 -7.85 -5.74
CA PHE A 156 2.55 -8.66 -4.78
C PHE A 156 1.47 -9.42 -5.53
N ARG A 157 1.33 -10.71 -5.29
CA ARG A 157 0.40 -11.56 -6.00
C ARG A 157 -0.33 -12.52 -5.07
N SER A 158 -1.63 -12.67 -5.30
CA SER A 158 -2.45 -13.80 -4.86
C SER A 158 -3.10 -14.45 -6.09
N PRO A 159 -3.89 -15.53 -5.97
CA PRO A 159 -4.47 -16.22 -7.12
C PRO A 159 -5.27 -15.32 -8.09
N PHE A 160 -5.90 -14.26 -7.58
CA PHE A 160 -6.80 -13.41 -8.37
C PHE A 160 -6.40 -11.94 -8.41
N THR A 161 -5.39 -11.54 -7.64
CA THR A 161 -5.03 -10.13 -7.49
C THR A 161 -3.52 -9.96 -7.60
N SER A 162 -3.11 -8.94 -8.37
CA SER A 162 -1.71 -8.52 -8.45
C SER A 162 -1.59 -7.01 -8.27
N VAL A 163 -0.63 -6.59 -7.46
CA VAL A 163 -0.30 -5.18 -7.23
C VAL A 163 1.17 -4.99 -7.54
N PHE A 164 1.48 -4.00 -8.35
CA PHE A 164 2.85 -3.62 -8.68
C PHE A 164 3.09 -2.18 -8.23
N THR A 165 4.25 -1.93 -7.67
CA THR A 165 4.65 -0.58 -7.28
C THR A 165 6.11 -0.33 -7.63
N ARG A 166 6.43 0.91 -7.99
CA ARG A 166 7.81 1.35 -8.07
C ARG A 166 8.33 1.65 -6.68
N LEU A 167 9.55 1.23 -6.40
CA LEU A 167 10.25 1.55 -5.15
C LEU A 167 10.77 2.99 -5.19
N VAL A 168 10.89 3.61 -4.03
CA VAL A 168 11.58 4.88 -3.87
C VAL A 168 13.08 4.60 -3.82
N GLU A 169 13.84 5.28 -4.68
CA GLU A 169 15.28 5.07 -4.80
C GLU A 169 16.06 5.98 -3.85
N GLY A 170 17.09 5.46 -3.26
CA GLY A 170 18.03 6.18 -2.40
C GLY A 170 18.20 5.54 -1.02
N PRO A 171 19.19 5.99 -0.24
CA PRO A 171 19.44 5.49 1.10
C PRO A 171 18.41 6.05 2.09
N TYR A 172 17.77 5.18 2.87
CA TYR A 172 16.95 5.62 3.99
C TYR A 172 17.85 6.14 5.13
N PRO A 173 17.49 7.23 5.82
CA PRO A 173 18.29 7.74 6.95
C PRO A 173 18.48 6.72 8.04
N ASN A 174 19.63 6.77 8.72
CA ASN A 174 19.88 5.92 9.87
C ASN A 174 19.00 6.32 11.05
N TYR A 175 17.82 5.73 11.11
CA TYR A 175 16.79 6.03 12.10
C TYR A 175 17.15 5.52 13.50
N GLU A 176 18.06 4.55 13.64
CA GLU A 176 18.44 4.00 14.94
C GLU A 176 19.20 5.02 15.80
N GLN A 177 19.84 6.00 15.16
CA GLN A 177 20.55 7.08 15.88
C GLN A 177 19.63 8.09 16.56
N VAL A 178 18.38 8.20 16.08
CA VAL A 178 17.41 9.16 16.64
C VAL A 178 16.48 8.53 17.68
N ILE A 179 16.55 7.22 17.88
CA ILE A 179 15.77 6.53 18.91
C ILE A 179 16.47 6.71 20.26
N PRO A 180 15.84 7.37 21.25
CA PRO A 180 16.42 7.55 22.58
C PRO A 180 16.63 6.19 23.25
N LYS A 181 17.82 5.99 23.84
CA LYS A 181 18.19 4.75 24.53
C LYS A 181 18.26 4.89 26.04
N ASP A 182 18.48 6.08 26.53
CA ASP A 182 18.77 6.38 27.93
C ASP A 182 17.60 7.11 28.61
N ASN A 183 16.39 6.56 28.49
CA ASN A 183 15.23 7.09 29.16
C ASN A 183 15.19 6.59 30.61
N ASP A 184 15.15 7.50 31.56
CA ASP A 184 15.08 7.24 33.00
C ASP A 184 13.68 7.49 33.59
N ARG A 185 12.77 8.11 32.81
CA ARG A 185 11.43 8.44 33.22
C ARG A 185 10.39 7.70 32.40
N TYR A 186 9.50 7.03 33.10
CA TYR A 186 8.47 6.20 32.49
C TYR A 186 7.08 6.62 32.99
N CYS A 187 6.09 6.57 32.10
CA CYS A 187 4.70 6.74 32.44
C CYS A 187 3.92 5.52 31.98
N LEU A 188 3.25 4.85 32.91
CA LEU A 188 2.34 3.76 32.62
C LEU A 188 0.91 4.31 32.57
N ALA A 189 0.23 4.14 31.44
CA ALA A 189 -1.13 4.62 31.27
C ALA A 189 -2.00 3.54 30.59
N ASP A 190 -3.29 3.49 30.99
CA ASP A 190 -4.26 2.68 30.26
C ASP A 190 -4.48 3.25 28.86
N LYS A 191 -4.34 2.39 27.85
CA LYS A 191 -4.45 2.79 26.44
C LYS A 191 -5.81 3.40 26.10
N ALA A 192 -6.90 2.82 26.63
CA ALA A 192 -8.25 3.28 26.30
C ALA A 192 -8.53 4.63 26.91
N ALA A 193 -8.15 4.83 28.18
CA ALA A 193 -8.28 6.09 28.89
C ALA A 193 -7.47 7.21 28.23
N LEU A 194 -6.19 6.95 27.92
CA LEU A 194 -5.32 7.91 27.22
C LEU A 194 -5.87 8.27 25.83
N THR A 195 -6.25 7.27 25.04
CA THR A 195 -6.82 7.51 23.70
C THR A 195 -8.08 8.35 23.77
N SER A 196 -8.97 8.09 24.75
CA SER A 196 -10.19 8.85 24.95
C SER A 196 -9.90 10.31 25.36
N ALA A 197 -8.92 10.52 26.23
CA ALA A 197 -8.49 11.86 26.62
C ALA A 197 -7.92 12.66 25.43
N LEU A 198 -7.02 12.03 24.67
CA LEU A 198 -6.42 12.64 23.48
C LEU A 198 -7.47 13.00 22.42
N LYS A 199 -8.46 12.13 22.17
CA LYS A 199 -9.58 12.42 21.26
C LYS A 199 -10.39 13.64 21.69
N ARG A 200 -10.65 13.81 22.99
CA ARG A 200 -11.35 15.02 23.49
C ARG A 200 -10.51 16.28 23.28
N MET A 201 -9.23 16.19 23.55
CA MET A 201 -8.32 17.35 23.38
C MET A 201 -8.13 17.72 21.91
N SER A 202 -8.11 16.74 21.00
CA SER A 202 -7.96 17.01 19.56
C SER A 202 -9.11 17.82 18.94
N VAL A 203 -10.29 17.90 19.62
CA VAL A 203 -11.43 18.70 19.14
C VAL A 203 -11.13 20.20 19.22
N ILE A 204 -10.30 20.62 20.18
CA ILE A 204 -9.94 22.02 20.41
C ILE A 204 -8.49 22.34 20.02
N ALA A 205 -7.70 21.33 19.68
CA ALA A 205 -6.38 21.53 19.11
C ALA A 205 -6.57 22.06 17.67
N SER A 206 -6.34 23.35 17.48
CA SER A 206 -6.22 23.91 16.13
C SER A 206 -4.90 23.48 15.52
N ASP A 207 -4.94 23.19 14.22
CA ASP A 207 -3.78 22.90 13.38
C ASP A 207 -2.80 24.08 13.33
#